data_5373a40536bb58b53a933b527007515f
#
_entry.id   5373a40536bb58b53a933b527007515f
#
_cell.length_a   1.000
_cell.length_b   1.000
_cell.length_c   1.000
_cell.angle_alpha   90.00
_cell.angle_beta   90.00
_cell.angle_gamma   90.00
#
_symmetry.space_group_name_H-M   'P 1'
#
loop_
_entity.id
_entity.type
_entity.pdbx_description
1 polymer ?
#
loop_
_entity_poly.entity_id
_entity_poly.type
_entity_poly.pdbx_seq_one_letter_code
_entity_poly.pdbx_strand_id
1 'polypeptide(L)'
;MPKYKKREVMLVILIEAFPEWKENKGIFDYIPNPPWEDVITPGALNLEYFGNISGSKGISPLVSKMLTDGILEDSSRQALALLISSKFKVNWTRLWNAEIAVYDPVHNYDMHEEGTRTGNNRNESQSTDVTQHGRSNTSRYSHYGFNSQSANPSDEDVTTEGGTTNLNRNGSVDYTIDEGTTLHRYGNIGVTTNQQMIEAERSLRMWNYFNSVYKDVDSVLAVKLYDPCKMFVLSL
;
A
#
# COMPACT_ATOMS: atom_id res chain seq x y z
N MET A 1 63.76 -4.56 -10.72
CA MET A 1 62.36 -4.77 -11.19
C MET A 1 61.51 -5.24 -10.00
N PRO A 2 60.50 -4.52 -9.57
CA PRO A 2 59.65 -4.96 -8.46
C PRO A 2 58.83 -6.15 -8.94
N LYS A 3 58.97 -7.28 -8.24
CA LYS A 3 58.11 -8.46 -8.42
C LYS A 3 56.68 -8.07 -7.97
N TYR A 4 55.78 -7.85 -8.92
CA TYR A 4 54.36 -7.83 -8.64
C TYR A 4 53.96 -9.18 -8.06
N LYS A 5 53.77 -9.26 -6.75
CA LYS A 5 53.03 -10.36 -6.14
C LYS A 5 51.64 -10.37 -6.78
N LYS A 6 51.33 -11.38 -7.60
CA LYS A 6 49.95 -11.68 -7.98
C LYS A 6 49.17 -11.78 -6.68
N ARG A 7 48.34 -10.79 -6.39
CA ARG A 7 47.26 -10.97 -5.42
C ARG A 7 46.36 -12.05 -6.02
N GLU A 8 46.44 -13.25 -5.50
CA GLU A 8 45.37 -14.21 -5.67
C GLU A 8 44.15 -13.54 -5.06
N VAL A 9 43.27 -13.03 -5.92
CA VAL A 9 41.97 -12.57 -5.52
C VAL A 9 41.19 -13.86 -5.24
N MET A 10 41.23 -14.32 -4.00
CA MET A 10 40.32 -15.37 -3.56
C MET A 10 38.92 -14.89 -3.84
N LEU A 11 38.21 -15.57 -4.74
CA LEU A 11 36.82 -15.27 -5.11
C LEU A 11 35.96 -15.76 -3.95
N VAL A 12 35.74 -14.90 -2.97
CA VAL A 12 34.88 -15.24 -1.85
C VAL A 12 33.41 -15.18 -2.33
N ILE A 13 32.72 -16.27 -2.16
CA ILE A 13 31.29 -16.36 -2.45
C ILE A 13 30.51 -15.75 -1.26
N LEU A 14 29.40 -15.12 -1.54
CA LEU A 14 28.62 -14.41 -0.52
C LEU A 14 28.23 -15.31 0.67
N ILE A 15 27.90 -16.56 0.40
CA ILE A 15 27.54 -17.55 1.44
C ILE A 15 28.68 -17.84 2.43
N GLU A 16 29.95 -17.73 1.98
CA GLU A 16 31.11 -17.93 2.85
C GLU A 16 31.32 -16.78 3.83
N ALA A 17 30.89 -15.59 3.46
CA ALA A 17 30.93 -14.41 4.34
C ALA A 17 29.90 -14.46 5.48
N PHE A 18 28.88 -15.34 5.36
CA PHE A 18 27.82 -15.55 6.33
C PHE A 18 27.68 -17.04 6.71
N PRO A 19 28.67 -17.63 7.37
CA PRO A 19 28.66 -19.09 7.62
C PRO A 19 27.46 -19.58 8.44
N GLU A 20 26.88 -18.73 9.26
CA GLU A 20 25.76 -19.02 10.15
C GLU A 20 24.39 -19.03 9.46
N TRP A 21 24.34 -18.82 8.12
CA TRP A 21 23.08 -18.80 7.39
C TRP A 21 22.29 -20.11 7.53
N LYS A 22 22.98 -21.24 7.72
CA LYS A 22 22.35 -22.56 7.99
C LYS A 22 21.65 -22.63 9.35
N GLU A 23 22.03 -21.76 10.27
CA GLU A 23 21.39 -21.55 11.56
C GLU A 23 20.30 -20.49 11.50
N ASN A 24 19.89 -20.10 10.29
CA ASN A 24 18.93 -19.05 10.01
C ASN A 24 19.39 -17.65 10.46
N LYS A 25 20.69 -17.43 10.59
CA LYS A 25 21.26 -16.13 10.95
C LYS A 25 21.95 -15.48 9.76
N GLY A 26 21.79 -14.18 9.61
CA GLY A 26 22.39 -13.43 8.51
C GLY A 26 22.13 -11.95 8.55
N ILE A 27 22.06 -11.31 7.39
CA ILE A 27 21.92 -9.85 7.31
C ILE A 27 20.55 -9.35 7.77
N PHE A 28 19.48 -10.14 7.59
CA PHE A 28 18.12 -9.72 7.94
C PHE A 28 17.89 -9.60 9.45
N ASP A 29 18.69 -10.28 10.28
CA ASP A 29 18.63 -10.17 11.75
C ASP A 29 19.05 -8.79 12.25
N TYR A 30 19.88 -8.08 11.49
CA TYR A 30 20.43 -6.77 11.86
C TYR A 30 19.68 -5.60 11.23
N ILE A 31 18.69 -5.83 10.36
CA ILE A 31 17.88 -4.75 9.77
C ILE A 31 16.94 -4.18 10.84
N PRO A 32 17.06 -2.90 11.20
CA PRO A 32 16.27 -2.34 12.29
C PRO A 32 14.83 -2.08 11.84
N ASN A 33 13.85 -2.62 12.60
CA ASN A 33 12.40 -2.40 12.44
C ASN A 33 11.95 -2.51 10.97
N PRO A 34 12.08 -3.67 10.32
CA PRO A 34 11.62 -3.86 8.95
C PRO A 34 10.08 -3.84 8.91
N PRO A 35 9.46 -3.41 7.80
CA PRO A 35 7.99 -3.30 7.72
C PRO A 35 7.25 -4.64 7.81
N TRP A 36 7.93 -5.75 7.66
CA TRP A 36 7.40 -7.14 7.74
C TRP A 36 7.69 -7.86 9.05
N GLU A 37 8.21 -7.16 10.07
CA GLU A 37 8.69 -7.75 11.33
C GLU A 37 7.65 -8.65 12.02
N ASP A 38 6.37 -8.22 12.01
CA ASP A 38 5.26 -8.94 12.65
C ASP A 38 4.76 -10.16 11.86
N VAL A 39 5.18 -10.31 10.58
CA VAL A 39 4.63 -11.30 9.67
C VAL A 39 5.63 -12.41 9.34
N ILE A 40 6.90 -12.05 9.11
CA ILE A 40 7.93 -13.00 8.68
C ILE A 40 9.18 -12.83 9.53
N THR A 41 9.71 -13.98 9.98
CA THR A 41 10.93 -14.00 10.78
C THR A 41 12.17 -13.72 9.93
N PRO A 42 13.17 -12.98 10.45
CA PRO A 42 14.43 -12.74 9.75
C PRO A 42 15.13 -14.05 9.30
N GLY A 43 15.02 -15.09 10.12
CA GLY A 43 15.62 -16.39 9.80
C GLY A 43 15.07 -17.03 8.53
N ALA A 44 13.78 -16.92 8.26
CA ALA A 44 13.18 -17.41 7.02
C ALA A 44 13.72 -16.67 5.81
N LEU A 45 13.87 -15.34 5.91
CA LEU A 45 14.44 -14.50 4.85
C LEU A 45 15.92 -14.81 4.60
N ASN A 46 16.69 -15.04 5.66
CA ASN A 46 18.10 -15.44 5.52
C ASN A 46 18.24 -16.77 4.79
N LEU A 47 17.41 -17.76 5.16
CA LEU A 47 17.45 -19.08 4.55
C LEU A 47 17.10 -19.01 3.05
N GLU A 48 16.06 -18.26 2.69
CA GLU A 48 15.68 -18.08 1.30
C GLU A 48 16.71 -17.29 0.50
N TYR A 49 17.22 -16.20 1.07
CA TYR A 49 18.19 -15.33 0.41
C TYR A 49 19.52 -16.05 0.13
N PHE A 50 20.12 -16.67 1.13
CA PHE A 50 21.41 -17.37 0.97
C PHE A 50 21.25 -18.74 0.32
N GLY A 51 20.16 -19.45 0.60
CA GLY A 51 19.93 -20.79 0.08
C GLY A 51 19.51 -20.83 -1.39
N ASN A 52 18.62 -19.94 -1.79
CA ASN A 52 17.97 -20.02 -3.11
C ASN A 52 18.30 -18.88 -4.05
N ILE A 53 18.62 -17.68 -3.55
CA ILE A 53 18.63 -16.49 -4.39
C ILE A 53 20.06 -16.00 -4.66
N SER A 54 20.82 -15.73 -3.64
CA SER A 54 22.07 -14.96 -3.78
C SER A 54 23.32 -15.63 -3.22
N GLY A 55 23.17 -16.74 -2.52
CA GLY A 55 24.28 -17.40 -1.83
C GLY A 55 25.46 -17.79 -2.73
N SER A 56 25.21 -18.07 -4.01
CA SER A 56 26.24 -18.42 -4.99
C SER A 56 26.87 -17.20 -5.69
N LYS A 57 26.48 -15.99 -5.37
CA LYS A 57 27.03 -14.76 -5.95
C LYS A 57 28.34 -14.37 -5.26
N GLY A 58 29.18 -13.61 -5.96
CA GLY A 58 30.37 -12.99 -5.38
C GLY A 58 30.02 -11.84 -4.46
N ILE A 59 30.92 -11.52 -3.55
CA ILE A 59 30.78 -10.38 -2.64
C ILE A 59 31.05 -9.05 -3.34
N SER A 60 30.35 -8.01 -2.92
CA SER A 60 30.60 -6.65 -3.40
C SER A 60 31.95 -6.11 -2.90
N PRO A 61 32.54 -5.11 -3.60
CA PRO A 61 33.78 -4.47 -3.15
C PRO A 61 33.66 -3.84 -1.75
N LEU A 62 32.47 -3.41 -1.37
CA LEU A 62 32.21 -2.89 -0.03
C LEU A 62 32.33 -3.99 1.01
N VAL A 63 31.63 -5.10 0.81
CA VAL A 63 31.67 -6.28 1.70
C VAL A 63 33.09 -6.84 1.78
N SER A 64 33.80 -6.94 0.66
CA SER A 64 35.18 -7.43 0.61
C SER A 64 36.13 -6.63 1.51
N LYS A 65 35.91 -5.33 1.69
CA LYS A 65 36.70 -4.49 2.58
C LYS A 65 36.38 -4.67 4.07
N MET A 66 35.23 -5.23 4.37
CA MET A 66 34.75 -5.40 5.74
C MET A 66 34.95 -6.83 6.27
N LEU A 67 35.49 -7.73 5.43
CA LEU A 67 35.81 -9.09 5.83
C LEU A 67 37.02 -9.13 6.76
N THR A 68 36.91 -9.91 7.83
CA THR A 68 38.02 -10.34 8.69
C THR A 68 38.13 -11.85 8.52
N ASP A 69 39.28 -12.33 8.05
CA ASP A 69 39.54 -13.76 7.76
C ASP A 69 38.51 -14.45 6.88
N GLY A 70 37.89 -13.70 5.94
CA GLY A 70 36.89 -14.21 5.01
C GLY A 70 35.44 -14.19 5.55
N ILE A 71 35.22 -13.77 6.78
CA ILE A 71 33.94 -13.75 7.45
C ILE A 71 33.56 -12.30 7.83
N LEU A 72 32.27 -11.98 7.79
CA LEU A 72 31.77 -10.72 8.31
C LEU A 72 31.49 -10.83 9.81
N GLU A 73 32.18 -9.98 10.58
CA GLU A 73 31.90 -9.82 12.00
C GLU A 73 30.54 -9.12 12.26
N ASP A 74 29.98 -9.30 13.44
CA ASP A 74 28.67 -8.71 13.83
C ASP A 74 28.62 -7.20 13.68
N SER A 75 29.69 -6.50 14.03
CA SER A 75 29.81 -5.05 13.86
C SER A 75 29.70 -4.62 12.39
N SER A 76 30.32 -5.38 11.49
CA SER A 76 30.28 -5.18 10.06
C SER A 76 28.89 -5.50 9.48
N ARG A 77 28.23 -6.55 9.98
CA ARG A 77 26.85 -6.91 9.61
C ARG A 77 25.87 -5.82 10.01
N GLN A 78 26.00 -5.28 11.24
CA GLN A 78 25.20 -4.16 11.71
C GLN A 78 25.38 -2.91 10.85
N ALA A 79 26.63 -2.57 10.51
CA ALA A 79 26.92 -1.41 9.66
C ALA A 79 26.31 -1.56 8.26
N LEU A 80 26.41 -2.76 7.66
CA LEU A 80 25.79 -3.08 6.37
C LEU A 80 24.25 -3.03 6.44
N ALA A 81 23.66 -3.58 7.49
CA ALA A 81 22.21 -3.56 7.68
C ALA A 81 21.69 -2.14 7.86
N LEU A 82 22.41 -1.28 8.60
CA LEU A 82 22.09 0.15 8.71
C LEU A 82 22.16 0.85 7.36
N LEU A 83 23.18 0.58 6.56
CA LEU A 83 23.31 1.13 5.21
C LEU A 83 22.15 0.71 4.31
N ILE A 84 21.83 -0.57 4.31
CA ILE A 84 20.72 -1.14 3.53
C ILE A 84 19.39 -0.50 3.99
N SER A 85 19.15 -0.46 5.30
CA SER A 85 17.96 0.15 5.86
C SER A 85 17.85 1.63 5.50
N SER A 86 18.90 2.41 5.64
CA SER A 86 18.90 3.84 5.30
C SER A 86 18.57 4.10 3.83
N LYS A 87 18.98 3.19 2.96
CA LYS A 87 18.80 3.33 1.50
C LYS A 87 17.41 2.89 1.03
N PHE A 88 16.87 1.83 1.61
CA PHE A 88 15.71 1.14 1.03
C PHE A 88 14.46 1.11 1.92
N LYS A 89 14.57 1.30 3.24
CA LYS A 89 13.47 1.16 4.19
C LYS A 89 12.22 1.96 3.80
N VAL A 90 12.37 3.19 3.34
CA VAL A 90 11.24 4.04 2.93
C VAL A 90 10.48 3.42 1.76
N ASN A 91 11.20 2.87 0.79
CA ASN A 91 10.60 2.18 -0.35
C ASN A 91 9.92 0.88 0.10
N TRP A 92 10.58 0.08 0.94
CA TRP A 92 10.03 -1.15 1.47
C TRP A 92 8.74 -0.91 2.24
N THR A 93 8.69 0.13 3.07
CA THR A 93 7.48 0.50 3.81
C THR A 93 6.33 0.89 2.88
N ARG A 94 6.60 1.65 1.82
CA ARG A 94 5.58 2.03 0.84
C ARG A 94 5.02 0.82 0.10
N LEU A 95 5.90 -0.06 -0.36
CA LEU A 95 5.52 -1.28 -1.07
C LEU A 95 4.78 -2.25 -0.16
N TRP A 96 5.23 -2.39 1.10
CA TRP A 96 4.57 -3.21 2.10
C TRP A 96 3.16 -2.72 2.41
N ASN A 97 2.99 -1.41 2.63
CA ASN A 97 1.68 -0.82 2.86
C ASN A 97 0.72 -1.02 1.66
N ALA A 98 1.25 -1.00 0.45
CA ALA A 98 0.46 -1.31 -0.74
C ALA A 98 0.07 -2.79 -0.81
N GLU A 99 0.97 -3.70 -0.40
CA GLU A 99 0.74 -5.15 -0.40
C GLU A 99 -0.31 -5.56 0.63
N ILE A 100 -0.25 -4.97 1.86
CA ILE A 100 -1.21 -5.28 2.93
C ILE A 100 -2.49 -4.45 2.86
N ALA A 101 -2.58 -3.49 1.94
CA ALA A 101 -3.78 -2.67 1.78
C ALA A 101 -4.99 -3.55 1.48
N VAL A 102 -6.03 -3.40 2.30
CA VAL A 102 -7.30 -4.06 2.04
C VAL A 102 -7.95 -3.41 0.84
N TYR A 103 -8.05 -4.15 -0.22
CA TYR A 103 -8.66 -3.71 -1.47
C TYR A 103 -9.85 -4.61 -1.80
N ASP A 104 -11.00 -4.01 -2.03
CA ASP A 104 -12.18 -4.72 -2.53
C ASP A 104 -12.25 -4.58 -4.07
N PRO A 105 -11.97 -5.66 -4.83
CA PRO A 105 -11.98 -5.59 -6.29
C PRO A 105 -13.37 -5.43 -6.89
N VAL A 106 -14.44 -5.58 -6.09
CA VAL A 106 -15.83 -5.47 -6.53
C VAL A 106 -16.39 -4.07 -6.30
N HIS A 107 -15.99 -3.44 -5.18
CA HIS A 107 -16.44 -2.11 -4.77
C HIS A 107 -15.24 -1.18 -4.64
N ASN A 108 -14.96 -0.39 -5.66
CA ASN A 108 -13.83 0.55 -5.65
C ASN A 108 -14.19 1.94 -5.13
N TYR A 109 -15.45 2.14 -4.73
CA TYR A 109 -15.95 3.42 -4.28
C TYR A 109 -16.90 3.25 -3.10
N ASP A 110 -16.56 3.90 -2.01
CA ASP A 110 -17.40 4.02 -0.82
C ASP A 110 -17.22 5.44 -0.27
N MET A 111 -18.24 6.29 -0.44
CA MET A 111 -18.20 7.68 -0.04
C MET A 111 -19.43 8.02 0.79
N HIS A 112 -19.17 8.56 1.97
CA HIS A 112 -20.17 9.21 2.81
C HIS A 112 -20.02 10.72 2.68
N GLU A 113 -21.09 11.37 2.30
CA GLU A 113 -21.17 12.83 2.21
C GLU A 113 -22.27 13.33 3.16
N GLU A 114 -21.88 14.17 4.10
CA GLU A 114 -22.81 14.83 5.00
C GLU A 114 -22.81 16.33 4.70
N GLY A 115 -23.96 16.84 4.33
CA GLY A 115 -24.17 18.26 4.08
C GLY A 115 -25.16 18.83 5.09
N THR A 116 -24.79 19.89 5.79
CA THR A 116 -25.70 20.67 6.61
C THR A 116 -25.87 22.05 6.03
N ARG A 117 -27.10 22.45 5.80
CA ARG A 117 -27.43 23.80 5.34
C ARG A 117 -28.32 24.45 6.38
N THR A 118 -27.78 25.45 7.06
CA THR A 118 -28.56 26.31 7.96
C THR A 118 -28.75 27.67 7.32
N GLY A 119 -29.98 28.12 7.26
CA GLY A 119 -30.31 29.45 6.74
C GLY A 119 -31.31 30.14 7.64
N ASN A 120 -31.00 31.36 8.08
CA ASN A 120 -31.91 32.22 8.76
C ASN A 120 -32.36 33.32 7.79
N ASN A 121 -33.66 33.34 7.47
CA ASN A 121 -34.21 34.40 6.64
C ASN A 121 -35.23 35.18 7.47
N ARG A 122 -35.05 36.46 7.62
CA ARG A 122 -35.96 37.36 8.30
C ARG A 122 -36.75 38.15 7.29
N ASN A 123 -38.04 37.90 7.24
CA ASN A 123 -38.91 38.65 6.38
C ASN A 123 -39.81 39.54 7.25
N GLU A 124 -39.76 40.84 7.04
CA GLU A 124 -40.66 41.81 7.68
C GLU A 124 -41.93 41.96 6.82
N SER A 125 -43.02 41.35 7.23
CA SER A 125 -44.31 41.56 6.59
C SER A 125 -45.44 41.74 7.64
N GLN A 126 -46.36 42.65 7.38
CA GLN A 126 -47.53 42.94 8.22
C GLN A 126 -48.70 41.96 7.93
N SER A 127 -48.55 40.70 8.21
CA SER A 127 -49.63 39.71 8.02
C SER A 127 -49.82 38.87 9.28
N THR A 128 -51.06 38.60 9.62
CA THR A 128 -51.51 37.89 10.85
C THR A 128 -51.69 36.38 10.67
N ASP A 129 -51.00 35.74 9.77
CA ASP A 129 -51.16 34.31 9.55
C ASP A 129 -49.98 33.49 10.08
N VAL A 130 -50.29 32.47 10.88
CA VAL A 130 -49.32 31.45 11.32
C VAL A 130 -49.43 30.27 10.35
N THR A 131 -48.41 30.05 9.55
CA THR A 131 -48.37 28.91 8.63
C THR A 131 -47.28 27.95 9.06
N GLN A 132 -47.63 26.74 9.43
CA GLN A 132 -46.69 25.65 9.60
C GLN A 132 -46.52 24.91 8.28
N HIS A 133 -45.29 24.86 7.78
CA HIS A 133 -44.96 24.07 6.61
C HIS A 133 -44.05 22.92 7.03
N GLY A 134 -44.58 21.72 6.92
CA GLY A 134 -43.77 20.51 6.98
C GLY A 134 -43.90 19.78 5.65
N ARG A 135 -42.81 19.56 4.98
CA ARG A 135 -42.75 18.77 3.76
C ARG A 135 -41.75 17.65 3.92
N SER A 136 -42.22 16.44 3.84
CA SER A 136 -41.35 15.27 3.68
C SER A 136 -41.52 14.76 2.25
N ASN A 137 -40.45 14.73 1.52
CA ASN A 137 -40.46 14.20 0.18
C ASN A 137 -39.53 12.96 0.15
N THR A 138 -40.11 11.82 -0.18
CA THR A 138 -39.34 10.58 -0.34
C THR A 138 -39.37 10.22 -1.82
N SER A 139 -38.23 10.30 -2.45
CA SER A 139 -38.05 9.87 -3.85
C SER A 139 -37.42 8.50 -3.86
N ARG A 140 -38.13 7.51 -4.38
CA ARG A 140 -37.64 6.15 -4.54
C ARG A 140 -37.36 5.89 -6.01
N TYR A 141 -36.14 5.53 -6.30
CA TYR A 141 -35.75 5.09 -7.62
C TYR A 141 -35.72 3.57 -7.64
N SER A 142 -36.39 2.98 -8.61
CA SER A 142 -36.40 1.53 -8.79
C SER A 142 -35.96 1.18 -10.20
N HIS A 143 -35.09 0.17 -10.31
CA HIS A 143 -34.63 -0.34 -11.58
C HIS A 143 -35.24 -1.71 -11.84
N TYR A 144 -35.70 -1.92 -13.09
CA TYR A 144 -36.10 -3.24 -13.53
C TYR A 144 -34.86 -4.01 -13.98
N GLY A 145 -34.61 -5.15 -13.36
CA GLY A 145 -33.58 -6.06 -13.87
C GLY A 145 -33.99 -6.60 -15.25
N PHE A 146 -33.02 -6.88 -16.08
CA PHE A 146 -33.24 -7.52 -17.38
C PHE A 146 -34.04 -8.82 -17.18
N ASN A 147 -35.24 -8.92 -17.71
CA ASN A 147 -36.21 -10.01 -17.54
C ASN A 147 -36.94 -10.09 -16.15
N SER A 148 -37.02 -9.05 -15.37
CA SER A 148 -37.79 -9.04 -14.12
C SER A 148 -39.07 -8.24 -14.28
N GLN A 149 -40.21 -8.81 -13.81
CA GLN A 149 -41.48 -8.12 -13.74
C GLN A 149 -41.65 -7.29 -12.46
N SER A 150 -40.72 -7.38 -11.53
CA SER A 150 -40.73 -6.60 -10.28
C SER A 150 -39.57 -5.61 -10.27
N ALA A 151 -39.85 -4.38 -9.89
CA ALA A 151 -38.86 -3.35 -9.66
C ALA A 151 -38.18 -3.56 -8.30
N ASN A 152 -36.84 -3.60 -8.28
CA ASN A 152 -36.09 -3.60 -7.05
C ASN A 152 -35.77 -2.15 -6.68
N PRO A 153 -36.03 -1.71 -5.42
CA PRO A 153 -35.59 -0.41 -4.96
C PRO A 153 -34.07 -0.37 -4.94
N SER A 154 -33.48 0.57 -5.64
CA SER A 154 -32.02 0.72 -5.73
C SER A 154 -31.48 1.92 -4.96
N ASP A 155 -32.37 2.89 -4.69
CA ASP A 155 -31.98 4.12 -4.01
C ASP A 155 -33.18 4.78 -3.35
N GLU A 156 -32.97 5.34 -2.18
CA GLU A 156 -34.00 6.09 -1.45
C GLU A 156 -33.40 7.43 -1.01
N ASP A 157 -33.93 8.51 -1.55
CA ASP A 157 -33.58 9.87 -1.16
C ASP A 157 -34.70 10.44 -0.29
N VAL A 158 -34.39 10.70 0.97
CA VAL A 158 -35.32 11.26 1.93
C VAL A 158 -34.95 12.70 2.25
N THR A 159 -35.68 13.65 1.72
CA THR A 159 -35.51 15.05 2.05
C THR A 159 -36.62 15.45 3.04
N THR A 160 -36.23 15.82 4.25
CA THR A 160 -37.17 16.33 5.26
C THR A 160 -36.92 17.81 5.45
N GLU A 161 -37.86 18.61 5.02
CA GLU A 161 -37.88 20.04 5.25
C GLU A 161 -38.87 20.36 6.35
N GLY A 162 -38.41 20.94 7.43
CA GLY A 162 -39.26 21.41 8.54
C GLY A 162 -39.06 22.90 8.77
N GLY A 163 -40.10 23.66 8.74
CA GLY A 163 -40.06 25.06 9.03
C GLY A 163 -41.27 25.49 9.91
N THR A 164 -40.99 26.24 10.94
CA THR A 164 -42.03 26.90 11.76
C THR A 164 -41.93 28.39 11.52
N THR A 165 -42.98 28.96 10.96
CA THR A 165 -43.11 30.39 10.77
C THR A 165 -43.92 30.98 11.93
N ASN A 166 -43.27 31.70 12.80
CA ASN A 166 -43.93 32.42 13.89
C ASN A 166 -44.14 33.90 13.50
N LEU A 167 -45.37 34.29 13.28
CA LEU A 167 -45.73 35.68 13.08
C LEU A 167 -45.87 36.38 14.42
N ASN A 168 -44.94 37.28 14.71
CA ASN A 168 -45.10 38.15 15.87
C ASN A 168 -45.87 39.40 15.44
N ARG A 169 -46.78 39.92 16.33
CA ARG A 169 -47.61 41.07 16.05
C ARG A 169 -46.84 42.37 15.63
N ASN A 170 -45.55 42.34 15.66
CA ASN A 170 -44.66 43.44 15.20
C ASN A 170 -44.13 43.26 13.75
N GLY A 171 -44.74 42.36 13.00
CA GLY A 171 -44.47 42.29 11.55
C GLY A 171 -43.16 41.66 11.12
N SER A 172 -42.44 40.97 11.98
CA SER A 172 -41.23 40.21 11.56
C SER A 172 -41.51 38.70 11.61
N VAL A 173 -41.20 38.06 10.51
CA VAL A 173 -41.24 36.58 10.38
C VAL A 173 -39.82 36.07 10.30
N ASP A 174 -39.42 35.31 11.30
CA ASP A 174 -38.12 34.61 11.32
C ASP A 174 -38.32 33.19 10.77
N TYR A 175 -37.70 32.90 9.66
CA TYR A 175 -37.70 31.59 9.02
C TYR A 175 -36.34 30.93 9.17
N THR A 176 -36.28 29.79 9.83
CA THR A 176 -35.09 29.01 9.99
C THR A 176 -35.20 27.76 9.11
N ILE A 177 -34.30 27.59 8.22
CA ILE A 177 -34.14 26.37 7.41
C ILE A 177 -33.01 25.58 8.01
N ASP A 178 -33.28 24.37 8.45
CA ASP A 178 -32.31 23.37 8.80
C ASP A 178 -32.50 22.17 7.86
N GLU A 179 -31.57 21.99 6.96
CA GLU A 179 -31.56 20.91 6.00
C GLU A 179 -30.28 20.06 6.24
N GLY A 180 -30.50 18.79 6.54
CA GLY A 180 -29.44 17.79 6.64
C GLY A 180 -29.54 16.84 5.46
N THR A 181 -28.46 16.71 4.72
CA THR A 181 -28.34 15.76 3.62
C THR A 181 -27.28 14.73 3.97
N THR A 182 -27.62 13.45 3.99
CA THR A 182 -26.69 12.35 4.12
C THR A 182 -26.73 11.55 2.83
N LEU A 183 -25.62 11.43 2.17
CA LEU A 183 -25.49 10.69 0.92
C LEU A 183 -24.42 9.61 1.08
N HIS A 184 -24.80 8.36 0.91
CA HIS A 184 -23.89 7.23 0.86
C HIS A 184 -23.86 6.67 -0.56
N ARG A 185 -22.71 6.73 -1.19
CA ARG A 185 -22.47 6.18 -2.53
C ARG A 185 -21.46 5.06 -2.43
N TYR A 186 -21.83 3.87 -2.86
CA TYR A 186 -20.96 2.71 -2.88
C TYR A 186 -21.14 1.96 -4.20
N GLY A 187 -20.08 1.26 -4.61
CA GLY A 187 -20.12 0.47 -5.82
C GLY A 187 -18.88 0.64 -6.71
N ASN A 188 -19.04 0.38 -7.99
CA ASN A 188 -18.00 0.58 -8.98
C ASN A 188 -18.28 1.88 -9.76
N ILE A 189 -17.57 2.95 -9.42
CA ILE A 189 -17.65 4.22 -10.13
C ILE A 189 -16.37 4.38 -10.95
N GLY A 190 -16.47 4.30 -12.27
CA GLY A 190 -15.35 4.53 -13.16
C GLY A 190 -15.42 3.71 -14.45
N VAL A 191 -14.38 3.90 -15.26
CA VAL A 191 -14.24 3.27 -16.59
C VAL A 191 -13.72 1.83 -16.47
N THR A 192 -13.22 1.42 -15.30
CA THR A 192 -12.68 0.07 -15.08
C THR A 192 -13.79 -0.92 -14.79
N THR A 193 -13.87 -1.96 -15.60
CA THR A 193 -14.80 -3.08 -15.37
C THR A 193 -14.33 -3.92 -14.17
N ASN A 194 -15.29 -4.59 -13.51
CA ASN A 194 -14.96 -5.54 -12.42
C ASN A 194 -13.94 -6.59 -12.87
N GLN A 195 -13.99 -7.00 -14.13
CA GLN A 195 -13.04 -7.96 -14.69
C GLN A 195 -11.61 -7.40 -14.74
N GLN A 196 -11.45 -6.15 -15.16
CA GLN A 196 -10.14 -5.49 -15.18
C GLN A 196 -9.57 -5.30 -13.77
N MET A 197 -10.43 -5.02 -12.79
CA MET A 197 -9.99 -4.91 -11.39
C MET A 197 -9.55 -6.26 -10.83
N ILE A 198 -10.28 -7.35 -11.13
CA ILE A 198 -9.89 -8.71 -10.74
C ILE A 198 -8.59 -9.15 -11.42
N GLU A 199 -8.37 -8.78 -12.69
CA GLU A 199 -7.11 -9.04 -13.39
C GLU A 199 -5.94 -8.25 -12.79
N ALA A 200 -6.17 -6.98 -12.41
CA ALA A 200 -5.18 -6.17 -11.71
C ALA A 200 -4.82 -6.79 -10.35
N GLU A 201 -5.81 -7.22 -9.59
CA GLU A 201 -5.63 -7.95 -8.33
C GLU A 201 -4.82 -9.23 -8.51
N ARG A 202 -5.13 -10.02 -9.56
CA ARG A 202 -4.34 -11.22 -9.88
C ARG A 202 -2.90 -10.90 -10.22
N SER A 203 -2.65 -9.83 -10.95
CA SER A 203 -1.29 -9.43 -11.31
C SER A 203 -0.50 -8.95 -10.09
N LEU A 204 -1.15 -8.29 -9.13
CA LEU A 204 -0.56 -7.92 -7.85
C LEU A 204 -0.21 -9.15 -7.00
N ARG A 205 -1.07 -10.15 -6.93
CA ARG A 205 -0.79 -11.42 -6.21
C ARG A 205 0.36 -12.22 -6.81
N MET A 206 0.68 -12.04 -8.09
CA MET A 206 1.87 -12.63 -8.71
C MET A 206 3.15 -11.87 -8.37
N TRP A 207 3.05 -10.66 -7.82
CA TRP A 207 4.19 -9.87 -7.43
C TRP A 207 4.72 -10.35 -6.07
N ASN A 208 6.00 -10.70 -6.05
CA ASN A 208 6.66 -11.12 -4.84
C ASN A 208 7.44 -9.94 -4.24
N TYR A 209 6.90 -9.35 -3.19
CA TYR A 209 7.50 -8.25 -2.44
C TYR A 209 8.95 -8.57 -2.03
N PHE A 210 9.18 -9.77 -1.51
CA PHE A 210 10.51 -10.16 -1.03
C PHE A 210 11.53 -10.30 -2.15
N ASN A 211 11.12 -10.63 -3.38
CA ASN A 211 12.05 -10.59 -4.52
C ASN A 211 12.58 -9.18 -4.79
N SER A 212 11.79 -8.16 -4.53
CA SER A 212 12.26 -6.76 -4.62
C SER A 212 13.24 -6.45 -3.49
N VAL A 213 12.91 -6.85 -2.26
CA VAL A 213 13.81 -6.70 -1.10
C VAL A 213 15.16 -7.41 -1.35
N TYR A 214 15.12 -8.66 -1.84
CA TYR A 214 16.35 -9.41 -2.13
C TYR A 214 17.21 -8.76 -3.22
N LYS A 215 16.60 -8.18 -4.27
CA LYS A 215 17.32 -7.43 -5.29
C LYS A 215 17.97 -6.16 -4.73
N ASP A 216 17.29 -5.48 -3.82
CA ASP A 216 17.82 -4.29 -3.16
C ASP A 216 19.01 -4.66 -2.26
N VAL A 217 18.91 -5.72 -1.48
CA VAL A 217 20.00 -6.27 -0.64
C VAL A 217 21.16 -6.72 -1.52
N ASP A 218 20.90 -7.43 -2.62
CA ASP A 218 21.90 -7.83 -3.61
C ASP A 218 22.69 -6.65 -4.17
N SER A 219 22.04 -5.53 -4.40
CA SER A 219 22.69 -4.33 -4.94
C SER A 219 23.82 -3.80 -4.03
N VAL A 220 23.77 -4.16 -2.75
CA VAL A 220 24.79 -3.77 -1.75
C VAL A 220 25.76 -4.90 -1.46
N LEU A 221 25.27 -6.12 -1.28
CA LEU A 221 26.06 -7.25 -0.81
C LEU A 221 26.74 -8.04 -1.93
N ALA A 222 26.08 -8.19 -3.08
CA ALA A 222 26.45 -9.15 -4.09
C ALA A 222 26.93 -8.53 -5.40
N VAL A 223 27.78 -9.26 -6.09
CA VAL A 223 28.18 -8.99 -7.48
C VAL A 223 27.96 -10.25 -8.29
N LYS A 224 27.43 -10.10 -9.50
CA LYS A 224 27.31 -11.20 -10.44
C LYS A 224 28.71 -11.67 -10.84
N LEU A 225 29.02 -12.93 -10.57
CA LEU A 225 30.20 -13.57 -11.08
C LEU A 225 29.95 -13.92 -12.56
N TYR A 226 30.70 -13.35 -13.44
CA TYR A 226 30.75 -13.80 -14.82
C TYR A 226 31.65 -15.02 -14.89
N ASP A 227 31.08 -16.18 -15.21
CA ASP A 227 31.84 -17.37 -15.53
C ASP A 227 32.31 -17.28 -17.00
N PRO A 228 33.61 -17.03 -17.23
CA PRO A 228 34.16 -16.90 -18.60
C PRO A 228 34.01 -18.20 -19.40
N CYS A 229 33.88 -19.36 -18.75
CA CYS A 229 33.71 -20.64 -19.43
C CYS A 229 32.31 -20.82 -20.07
N LYS A 230 31.30 -20.13 -19.60
CA LYS A 230 29.94 -20.19 -20.21
C LYS A 230 29.80 -19.38 -21.50
N MET A 231 30.73 -18.49 -21.79
CA MET A 231 30.73 -17.69 -23.04
C MET A 231 31.18 -18.49 -24.26
N PHE A 232 31.89 -19.62 -24.09
CA PHE A 232 32.43 -20.40 -25.23
C PHE A 232 31.52 -21.54 -25.70
N VAL A 233 30.39 -21.82 -25.06
CA VAL A 233 29.49 -22.92 -25.44
C VAL A 233 28.37 -22.49 -26.42
N LEU A 234 28.27 -21.19 -26.71
CA LEU A 234 27.21 -20.65 -27.63
C LEU A 234 27.74 -20.32 -29.03
N SER A 235 28.96 -20.76 -29.41
CA SER A 235 29.55 -20.55 -30.73
C SER A 235 30.16 -21.83 -31.33
N LEU A 236 29.45 -22.95 -31.24
CA LEU A 236 29.70 -24.15 -32.07
C LEU A 236 28.41 -24.65 -32.65
#